data_38ab5413f41787dc9f2b39e994ce732a
#
_entry.id   38ab5413f41787dc9f2b39e994ce732a
#
_cell.length_a   1.000
_cell.length_b   1.000
_cell.length_c   1.000
_cell.angle_alpha   90.00
_cell.angle_beta   90.00
_cell.angle_gamma   90.00
#
_symmetry.space_group_name_H-M   'P 1'
#
loop_
_entity.id
_entity.type
_entity.pdbx_description
1 polymer ?
#
loop_
_entity_poly.entity_id
_entity_poly.type
_entity_poly.pdbx_seq_one_letter_code
_entity_poly.pdbx_strand_id
1 'polypeptide(L)' 'MENGNSELAVSDPEFRRLREEHRHHEERLHELAEKSRLSEDEEMEEKRLKKEKLLLKDRMEAISRHRREEVPS' A
#
# COMPACT_ATOMS: atom_id res chain seq x y z
N MET A 1 14.71 -5.85 -15.08
CA MET A 1 14.62 -5.91 -14.60
C MET A 1 14.56 -5.86 -13.65
N GLU A 2 14.48 -6.05 -13.41
CA GLU A 2 14.38 -6.00 -12.57
C GLU A 2 14.60 -5.84 -11.77
N ASN A 3 14.89 -6.25 -11.41
CA ASN A 3 15.03 -5.45 -10.50
C ASN A 3 15.40 -5.87 -9.18
N GLY A 4 16.76 -5.90 -8.81
CA GLY A 4 17.25 -6.28 -7.51
C GLY A 4 16.67 -5.45 -6.39
N ASN A 5 16.41 -4.17 -6.67
CA ASN A 5 15.84 -3.28 -5.65
C ASN A 5 14.47 -3.74 -5.23
N SER A 6 13.66 -4.18 -6.17
CA SER A 6 12.34 -4.70 -5.84
C SER A 6 12.43 -5.95 -5.00
N GLU A 7 13.38 -6.81 -5.31
CA GLU A 7 13.54 -8.04 -4.54
C GLU A 7 13.99 -7.74 -3.12
N LEU A 8 14.89 -6.77 -2.96
CA LEU A 8 15.35 -6.39 -1.62
C LEU A 8 14.19 -5.84 -0.78
N ALA A 9 13.36 -5.00 -1.40
CA ALA A 9 12.21 -4.44 -0.69
C ALA A 9 11.21 -5.52 -0.33
N VAL A 10 10.95 -6.45 -1.25
CA VAL A 10 9.97 -7.50 -1.02
C VAL A 10 10.42 -8.45 0.08
N SER A 11 11.73 -8.63 0.26
CA SER A 11 12.23 -9.49 1.32
C SER A 11 12.18 -8.83 2.69
N ASP A 12 11.92 -7.53 2.77
CA ASP A 12 11.80 -6.82 4.03
C ASP A 12 10.46 -7.16 4.69
N PRO A 13 10.48 -7.67 5.93
CA PRO A 13 9.21 -8.05 6.59
C PRO A 13 8.24 -6.88 6.73
N GLU A 14 8.75 -5.68 7.02
CA GLU A 14 7.88 -4.52 7.16
C GLU A 14 7.25 -4.18 5.81
N PHE A 15 8.03 -4.20 4.75
CA PHE A 15 7.51 -3.92 3.40
C PHE A 15 6.42 -4.91 3.04
N ARG A 16 6.65 -6.19 3.32
CA ARG A 16 5.68 -7.23 3.00
C ARG A 16 4.38 -7.01 3.75
N ARG A 17 4.47 -6.62 5.03
CA ARG A 17 3.27 -6.36 5.81
C ARG A 17 2.51 -5.14 5.28
N LEU A 18 3.23 -4.08 4.95
CA LEU A 18 2.61 -2.88 4.40
C LEU A 18 1.93 -3.18 3.07
N ARG A 19 2.57 -3.99 2.24
CA ARG A 19 2.01 -4.37 0.96
C ARG A 19 0.72 -5.18 1.16
N GLU A 20 0.72 -6.06 2.15
CA GLU A 20 -0.47 -6.86 2.45
C GLU A 20 -1.61 -5.97 2.92
N GLU A 21 -1.31 -5.03 3.81
CA GLU A 21 -2.32 -4.10 4.28
C GLU A 21 -2.85 -3.24 3.14
N HIS A 22 -1.95 -2.80 2.27
CA HIS A 22 -2.36 -2.01 1.10
C HIS A 22 -3.33 -2.79 0.23
N ARG A 23 -3.03 -4.07 0.02
CA ARG A 23 -3.89 -4.92 -0.78
C ARG A 23 -5.26 -5.10 -0.13
N HIS A 24 -5.30 -5.29 1.19
CA HIS A 24 -6.57 -5.42 1.90
C HIS A 24 -7.40 -4.15 1.75
N HIS A 25 -6.76 -2.99 1.85
CA HIS A 25 -7.48 -1.73 1.68
C HIS A 25 -8.02 -1.59 0.26
N GLU A 26 -7.25 -2.02 -0.72
CA GLU A 26 -7.70 -1.97 -2.10
C GLU A 26 -8.90 -2.88 -2.35
N GLU A 27 -8.86 -4.07 -1.77
CA GLU A 27 -9.96 -5.01 -1.91
C GLU A 27 -11.24 -4.45 -1.32
N ARG A 28 -11.13 -3.87 -0.12
CA ARG A 28 -12.30 -3.29 0.52
C ARG A 28 -12.82 -2.08 -0.26
N LEU A 29 -11.92 -1.24 -0.74
CA LEU A 29 -12.32 -0.09 -1.56
C LEU A 29 -13.02 -0.55 -2.83
N HIS A 30 -12.55 -1.64 -3.41
CA HIS A 30 -13.19 -2.19 -4.59
C HIS A 30 -14.62 -2.64 -4.29
N GLU A 31 -14.81 -3.30 -3.15
CA GLU A 31 -16.15 -3.71 -2.73
C GLU A 31 -17.07 -2.51 -2.57
N LEU A 32 -16.55 -1.44 -1.93
CA LEU A 32 -17.35 -0.24 -1.74
C LEU A 32 -17.69 0.42 -3.07
N ALA A 33 -16.74 0.38 -4.01
CA ALA A 33 -16.96 0.99 -5.31
C ALA A 33 -18.02 0.26 -6.12
N GLU A 34 -18.23 -1.02 -5.85
CA GLU A 34 -19.24 -1.80 -6.57
C GLU A 34 -20.64 -1.55 -6.06
N LYS A 35 -20.78 -0.91 -4.90
CA LYS A 35 -22.09 -0.61 -4.35
C LYS A 35 -22.67 0.60 -5.05
N SER A 36 -23.96 0.53 -5.36
CA SER A 36 -24.64 1.64 -6.03
C SER A 36 -24.88 2.81 -5.07
N ARG A 37 -24.89 2.52 -3.77
CA ARG A 37 -25.11 3.55 -2.75
C ARG A 37 -24.38 3.17 -1.47
N LEU A 38 -23.67 4.11 -0.90
CA LEU A 38 -22.95 3.90 0.35
C LEU A 38 -23.70 4.55 1.51
N SER A 39 -23.70 3.87 2.66
CA SER A 39 -24.18 4.47 3.89
C SER A 39 -23.16 5.51 4.36
N GLU A 40 -23.57 6.33 5.36
CA GLU A 40 -22.63 7.32 5.91
C GLU A 40 -21.39 6.66 6.47
N ASP A 41 -21.57 5.54 7.18
CA ASP A 41 -20.43 4.82 7.73
C ASP A 41 -19.52 4.32 6.64
N GLU A 42 -20.10 3.83 5.56
CA GLU A 42 -19.30 3.33 4.44
C GLU A 42 -18.56 4.46 3.73
N GLU A 43 -19.19 5.63 3.62
CA GLU A 43 -18.52 6.78 3.03
C GLU A 43 -17.33 7.20 3.86
N MET A 44 -17.48 7.20 5.18
CA MET A 44 -16.37 7.52 6.07
C MET A 44 -15.26 6.48 5.97
N GLU A 45 -15.65 5.21 5.88
CA GLU A 45 -14.68 4.14 5.73
C GLU A 45 -13.90 4.31 4.43
N GLU A 46 -14.60 4.66 3.34
CA GLU A 46 -13.95 4.86 2.06
C GLU A 46 -12.89 5.96 2.14
N LYS A 47 -13.25 7.09 2.75
CA LYS A 47 -12.30 8.18 2.89
C LYS A 47 -11.10 7.78 3.72
N ARG A 48 -11.34 7.06 4.83
CA ARG A 48 -10.26 6.62 5.70
C ARG A 48 -9.34 5.64 4.98
N LEU A 49 -9.93 4.69 4.27
CA LEU A 49 -9.15 3.69 3.55
C LEU A 49 -8.29 4.31 2.46
N LYS A 50 -8.84 5.29 1.74
CA LYS A 50 -8.07 5.98 0.71
C LYS A 50 -6.88 6.70 1.31
N LYS A 51 -7.09 7.36 2.44
CA LYS A 51 -6.01 8.06 3.12
C LYS A 51 -4.96 7.08 3.61
N GLU A 52 -5.39 6.00 4.25
CA GLU A 52 -4.47 5.01 4.78
C GLU A 52 -3.70 4.32 3.66
N LYS A 53 -4.37 4.07 2.54
CA LYS A 53 -3.70 3.46 1.39
C LYS A 53 -2.57 4.34 0.87
N LEU A 54 -2.80 5.64 0.82
CA LEU A 54 -1.74 6.56 0.41
C LEU A 54 -0.59 6.57 1.39
N LEU A 55 -0.89 6.53 2.68
CA LEU A 55 0.17 6.48 3.69
C LEU A 55 0.98 5.20 3.59
N LEU A 56 0.29 4.07 3.37
CA LEU A 56 0.98 2.80 3.19
C LEU A 56 1.88 2.83 1.96
N LYS A 57 1.38 3.39 0.87
CA LYS A 57 2.16 3.51 -0.35
C LYS A 57 3.40 4.37 -0.13
N ASP A 58 3.23 5.48 0.59
CA ASP A 58 4.36 6.36 0.88
C ASP A 58 5.42 5.63 1.69
N ARG A 59 4.99 4.85 2.68
CA ARG A 59 5.95 4.10 3.50
C ARG A 59 6.66 3.04 2.68
N MET A 60 5.93 2.35 1.81
CA MET A 60 6.56 1.36 0.95
C MET A 60 7.60 1.99 0.02
N GLU A 61 7.26 3.15 -0.52
CA GLU A 61 8.20 3.86 -1.39
C GLU A 61 9.43 4.31 -0.61
N ALA A 62 9.22 4.76 0.63
CA ALA A 62 10.35 5.18 1.46
C ALA A 62 11.28 4.01 1.75
N ILE A 63 10.73 2.85 2.07
CA ILE A 63 11.54 1.66 2.32
C ILE A 63 12.29 1.26 1.06
N SER A 64 11.61 1.26 -0.07
CA SER A 64 12.24 0.88 -1.34
C SER A 64 13.35 1.84 -1.70
N ARG A 65 13.10 3.14 -1.51
CA ARG A 65 14.10 4.17 -1.81
C ARG A 65 15.31 4.04 -0.89
N HIS A 66 15.06 3.79 0.38
CA HIS A 66 16.14 3.63 1.36
C HIS A 66 17.03 2.45 0.96
N ARG A 67 16.40 1.34 0.59
CA ARG A 67 17.15 0.17 0.16
C ARG A 67 18.01 0.45 -1.07
N ARG A 68 17.48 1.20 -2.01
CA ARG A 68 18.24 1.56 -3.19
C ARG A 68 19.43 2.45 -2.87
N GLU A 69 19.24 3.34 -1.89
CA GLU A 69 20.31 4.24 -1.49
C GLU A 69 21.42 3.52 -0.76
N GLU A 70 21.09 2.43 -0.09
CA GLU A 70 22.09 1.64 0.63
C GLU A 70 22.96 0.81 -0.31
N VAL A 71 22.48 0.58 -1.51
CA VAL A 71 23.20 -0.23 -2.48
C VAL A 71 24.17 0.66 -3.25
N PRO A 72 25.47 0.37 -3.17
CA PRO A 72 26.44 1.17 -3.95
C PRO A 72 26.15 1.06 -5.43
N SER A 73 26.17 2.17 -6.09
CA SER A 73 25.90 2.15 -7.52
C SER A 73 27.20 2.21 -8.32
#